data_9ed6a25741c478a20de138778828aabc
#
_entry.id   9ed6a25741c478a20de138778828aabc
#
_cell.length_a   1.000
_cell.length_b   1.000
_cell.length_c   1.000
_cell.angle_alpha   90.00
_cell.angle_beta   90.00
_cell.angle_gamma   90.00
#
_symmetry.space_group_name_H-M   'P 1'
#
loop_
_entity.id
_entity.type
_entity.pdbx_description
1 polymer ?
#
loop_
_entity_poly.entity_id
_entity_poly.type
_entity_poly.pdbx_seq_one_letter_code
_entity_poly.pdbx_strand_id
1 'polypeptide(L)'
;MKFSHKHIIKFQDSILSVYNFFNFFLNFKPNEIRVLIYHHIEKKEYHKFYKQLFFIKKKWNFITPKQFEDHINKKIKLKGKNILLTFDDGFSSNFSIENKVLSKLKIKSIFFVPSDFVIINSSKKARLFIKNNILDQNIPSDFNSIKNMSIKNLKQLIKKGHTIGAHTKTHANLGLIKNKKKLYNEMVFSLRQLEKNLEKKINHFAFTYGNYESMSKNSLKIAFKHYKYVYSSLRGGNYSNKKNEIIKRDAIYLEHGNKLLTVFVNGITDLKYFIHILKINKLIKYLKNKNKFK
;
A
#
# COMPACT_ATOMS: atom_id res chain seq x y z
N MET A 1 13.73 6.14 11.94
CA MET A 1 13.65 7.50 12.51
C MET A 1 12.18 7.88 12.61
N LYS A 2 11.55 7.61 13.76
CA LYS A 2 10.17 8.00 14.07
C LYS A 2 10.17 9.52 14.32
N PHE A 3 10.00 10.33 13.27
CA PHE A 3 9.43 11.65 13.52
C PHE A 3 7.99 11.40 13.94
N SER A 4 7.77 11.58 15.22
CA SER A 4 6.50 11.34 15.87
C SER A 4 5.42 12.09 15.11
N HIS A 5 4.37 11.39 14.67
CA HIS A 5 3.15 11.99 14.12
C HIS A 5 2.62 13.14 15.00
N LYS A 6 2.94 13.13 16.30
CA LYS A 6 2.63 14.20 17.25
C LYS A 6 3.21 15.59 16.84
N HIS A 7 4.39 15.67 16.22
CA HIS A 7 4.96 16.95 15.79
C HIS A 7 4.23 17.50 14.55
N ILE A 8 3.83 16.64 13.62
CA ILE A 8 3.06 17.07 12.44
C ILE A 8 1.67 17.59 12.86
N ILE A 9 1.07 16.99 13.86
CA ILE A 9 -0.23 17.42 14.41
C ILE A 9 -0.12 18.80 15.08
N LYS A 10 0.95 19.11 15.80
CA LYS A 10 1.18 20.42 16.45
C LYS A 10 1.33 21.58 15.45
N PHE A 11 1.80 21.32 14.24
CA PHE A 11 2.04 22.34 13.20
C PHE A 11 0.98 22.37 12.10
N GLN A 12 -0.20 21.76 12.31
CA GLN A 12 -1.25 21.66 11.28
C GLN A 12 -1.66 23.02 10.69
N ASP A 13 -1.82 24.04 11.51
CA ASP A 13 -2.30 25.35 11.06
C ASP A 13 -1.23 26.13 10.30
N SER A 14 0.04 26.04 10.72
CA SER A 14 1.17 26.64 9.99
C SER A 14 1.41 25.95 8.63
N ILE A 15 1.29 24.62 8.58
CA ILE A 15 1.39 23.84 7.33
C ILE A 15 0.23 24.18 6.39
N LEU A 16 -0.96 24.46 6.93
CA LEU A 16 -2.13 24.85 6.13
C LEU A 16 -2.03 26.28 5.59
N SER A 17 -1.47 27.20 6.36
CA SER A 17 -1.24 28.57 5.88
C SER A 17 -0.22 28.58 4.73
N VAL A 18 0.86 27.82 4.86
CA VAL A 18 1.82 27.59 3.79
C VAL A 18 1.17 26.86 2.59
N TYR A 19 0.28 25.90 2.85
CA TYR A 19 -0.48 25.22 1.81
C TYR A 19 -1.40 26.16 1.03
N ASN A 20 -2.16 27.01 1.69
CA ASN A 20 -3.06 27.94 1.01
C ASN A 20 -2.29 28.93 0.12
N PHE A 21 -1.10 29.36 0.56
CA PHE A 21 -0.20 30.19 -0.25
C PHE A 21 0.33 29.43 -1.48
N PHE A 22 0.78 28.18 -1.32
CA PHE A 22 1.29 27.37 -2.43
C PHE A 22 0.19 26.67 -3.24
N ASN A 23 -1.04 26.61 -2.76
CA ASN A 23 -2.14 25.91 -3.44
C ASN A 23 -2.45 26.48 -4.83
N PHE A 24 -2.24 27.78 -5.02
CA PHE A 24 -2.32 28.44 -6.33
C PHE A 24 -1.31 27.85 -7.32
N PHE A 25 -0.09 27.53 -6.89
CA PHE A 25 0.97 26.96 -7.74
C PHE A 25 0.92 25.42 -7.82
N LEU A 26 0.34 24.75 -6.83
CA LEU A 26 0.30 23.28 -6.75
C LEU A 26 -0.92 22.66 -7.43
N ASN A 27 -1.93 23.44 -7.79
CA ASN A 27 -3.14 22.98 -8.49
C ASN A 27 -2.93 22.48 -9.93
N PHE A 28 -1.71 22.53 -10.43
CA PHE A 28 -1.35 22.16 -11.81
C PHE A 28 -0.82 20.74 -11.98
N LYS A 29 -1.32 19.76 -11.22
CA LYS A 29 -0.99 18.34 -11.48
C LYS A 29 -2.20 17.63 -12.07
N PRO A 30 -2.43 17.73 -13.39
CA PRO A 30 -3.54 17.03 -14.03
C PRO A 30 -3.30 15.51 -13.97
N ASN A 31 -4.39 14.75 -13.77
CA ASN A 31 -4.39 13.29 -13.87
C ASN A 31 -3.52 12.57 -12.84
N GLU A 32 -3.53 13.05 -11.60
CA GLU A 32 -2.83 12.42 -10.48
C GLU A 32 -3.58 11.19 -9.97
N ILE A 33 -2.83 10.11 -9.69
CA ILE A 33 -3.31 8.98 -8.91
C ILE A 33 -2.55 8.94 -7.58
N ARG A 34 -3.27 9.09 -6.47
CA ARG A 34 -2.74 8.83 -5.13
C ARG A 34 -3.12 7.41 -4.72
N VAL A 35 -2.19 6.68 -4.14
CA VAL A 35 -2.45 5.32 -3.65
C VAL A 35 -2.34 5.33 -2.13
N LEU A 36 -3.46 5.12 -1.44
CA LEU A 36 -3.51 5.18 0.02
C LEU A 36 -3.27 3.80 0.62
N ILE A 37 -2.50 3.77 1.72
CA ILE A 37 -2.26 2.57 2.52
C ILE A 37 -3.00 2.68 3.84
N TYR A 38 -3.76 1.64 4.16
CA TYR A 38 -4.26 1.34 5.50
C TYR A 38 -3.79 -0.05 5.93
N HIS A 39 -3.79 -0.29 7.23
CA HIS A 39 -3.43 -1.57 7.83
C HIS A 39 -4.61 -2.12 8.64
N HIS A 40 -4.36 -2.62 9.83
CA HIS A 40 -5.41 -3.00 10.76
C HIS A 40 -6.26 -1.79 11.17
N ILE A 41 -7.58 -1.97 11.21
CA ILE A 41 -8.54 -1.00 11.74
C ILE A 41 -9.41 -1.73 12.76
N GLU A 42 -9.43 -1.23 14.00
CA GLU A 42 -10.23 -1.80 15.07
C GLU A 42 -11.72 -1.65 14.79
N LYS A 43 -12.53 -2.59 15.26
CA LYS A 43 -13.99 -2.57 15.04
C LYS A 43 -14.65 -1.29 15.55
N LYS A 44 -14.19 -0.74 16.69
CA LYS A 44 -14.68 0.53 17.25
C LYS A 44 -14.43 1.73 16.33
N GLU A 45 -13.46 1.63 15.42
CA GLU A 45 -13.05 2.73 14.54
C GLU A 45 -13.71 2.70 13.15
N TYR A 46 -14.55 1.69 12.83
CA TYR A 46 -15.17 1.58 11.50
C TYR A 46 -15.98 2.80 11.09
N HIS A 47 -16.64 3.47 12.04
CA HIS A 47 -17.39 4.69 11.77
C HIS A 47 -16.45 5.87 11.43
N LYS A 48 -15.34 6.00 12.15
CA LYS A 48 -14.32 7.03 11.89
C LYS A 48 -13.68 6.80 10.52
N PHE A 49 -13.37 5.54 10.18
CA PHE A 49 -12.86 5.16 8.88
C PHE A 49 -13.84 5.47 7.75
N TYR A 50 -15.13 5.14 7.93
CA TYR A 50 -16.17 5.51 6.97
C TYR A 50 -16.22 7.02 6.73
N LYS A 51 -16.24 7.84 7.79
CA LYS A 51 -16.23 9.30 7.69
C LYS A 51 -15.01 9.82 6.94
N GLN A 52 -13.84 9.25 7.20
CA GLN A 52 -12.59 9.63 6.54
C GLN A 52 -12.63 9.34 5.03
N LEU A 53 -13.05 8.14 4.62
CA LEU A 53 -13.20 7.81 3.20
C LEU A 53 -14.31 8.62 2.53
N PHE A 54 -15.41 8.87 3.21
CA PHE A 54 -16.49 9.69 2.70
C PHE A 54 -16.05 11.15 2.46
N PHE A 55 -15.23 11.69 3.37
CA PHE A 55 -14.63 13.03 3.20
C PHE A 55 -13.71 13.09 1.97
N ILE A 56 -12.87 12.09 1.78
CA ILE A 56 -11.98 12.01 0.60
C ILE A 56 -12.84 11.91 -0.68
N LYS A 57 -13.87 11.07 -0.68
CA LYS A 57 -14.73 10.80 -1.84
C LYS A 57 -15.47 12.05 -2.35
N LYS A 58 -15.69 13.06 -1.51
CA LYS A 58 -16.26 14.34 -1.93
C LYS A 58 -15.36 15.16 -2.86
N LYS A 59 -14.05 14.91 -2.83
CA LYS A 59 -13.03 15.72 -3.55
C LYS A 59 -12.18 14.94 -4.55
N TRP A 60 -12.16 13.60 -4.42
CA TRP A 60 -11.33 12.71 -5.19
C TRP A 60 -12.14 11.53 -5.72
N ASN A 61 -11.82 11.07 -6.93
CA ASN A 61 -12.45 9.91 -7.53
C ASN A 61 -11.78 8.62 -7.02
N PHE A 62 -12.50 7.77 -6.31
CA PHE A 62 -12.00 6.43 -6.02
C PHE A 62 -12.06 5.57 -7.28
N ILE A 63 -10.90 5.08 -7.71
CA ILE A 63 -10.77 4.19 -8.85
C ILE A 63 -10.64 2.74 -8.39
N THR A 64 -11.08 1.81 -9.22
CA THR A 64 -10.91 0.38 -8.98
C THR A 64 -9.48 -0.06 -9.33
N PRO A 65 -8.99 -1.20 -8.78
CA PRO A 65 -7.73 -1.79 -9.20
C PRO A 65 -7.66 -2.03 -10.72
N LYS A 66 -8.77 -2.46 -11.33
CA LYS A 66 -8.85 -2.66 -12.77
C LYS A 66 -8.67 -1.36 -13.57
N GLN A 67 -9.31 -0.28 -13.15
CA GLN A 67 -9.13 1.04 -13.79
C GLN A 67 -7.67 1.53 -13.64
N PHE A 68 -7.05 1.30 -12.48
CA PHE A 68 -5.63 1.59 -12.28
C PHE A 68 -4.74 0.79 -13.24
N GLU A 69 -4.96 -0.53 -13.34
CA GLU A 69 -4.22 -1.39 -14.27
C GLU A 69 -4.40 -0.95 -15.73
N ASP A 70 -5.63 -0.63 -16.14
CA ASP A 70 -5.94 -0.20 -17.50
C ASP A 70 -5.30 1.15 -17.81
N HIS A 71 -5.24 2.06 -16.84
CA HIS A 71 -4.52 3.33 -17.00
C HIS A 71 -3.00 3.12 -17.18
N ILE A 72 -2.38 2.29 -16.31
CA ILE A 72 -0.94 1.98 -16.42
C ILE A 72 -0.62 1.28 -17.76
N ASN A 73 -1.53 0.45 -18.25
CA ASN A 73 -1.40 -0.24 -19.54
C ASN A 73 -1.86 0.61 -20.76
N LYS A 74 -2.16 1.90 -20.57
CA LYS A 74 -2.59 2.85 -21.61
C LYS A 74 -3.90 2.48 -22.32
N LYS A 75 -4.73 1.64 -21.74
CA LYS A 75 -6.04 1.27 -22.27
C LYS A 75 -7.08 2.36 -22.05
N ILE A 76 -6.96 3.07 -20.92
CA ILE A 76 -7.80 4.22 -20.58
C ILE A 76 -6.93 5.37 -20.08
N LYS A 77 -7.44 6.60 -20.17
CA LYS A 77 -6.83 7.79 -19.57
C LYS A 77 -7.71 8.31 -18.44
N LEU A 78 -7.27 8.14 -17.22
CA LEU A 78 -7.93 8.75 -16.06
C LEU A 78 -7.68 10.25 -16.04
N LYS A 79 -8.72 11.03 -15.76
CA LYS A 79 -8.66 12.49 -15.66
C LYS A 79 -8.89 12.93 -14.21
N GLY A 80 -8.35 14.09 -13.84
CA GLY A 80 -8.54 14.69 -12.54
C GLY A 80 -7.77 13.98 -11.41
N LYS A 81 -8.28 14.15 -10.21
CA LYS A 81 -7.68 13.62 -8.97
C LYS A 81 -8.26 12.25 -8.64
N ASN A 82 -7.44 11.22 -8.62
CA ASN A 82 -7.86 9.83 -8.44
C ASN A 82 -7.20 9.19 -7.23
N ILE A 83 -7.96 8.34 -6.52
CA ILE A 83 -7.51 7.56 -5.36
C ILE A 83 -7.65 6.07 -5.66
N LEU A 84 -6.57 5.33 -5.48
CA LEU A 84 -6.59 3.87 -5.32
C LEU A 84 -6.40 3.54 -3.84
N LEU A 85 -7.28 2.73 -3.28
CA LEU A 85 -7.19 2.31 -1.89
C LEU A 85 -6.48 0.97 -1.77
N THR A 86 -5.54 0.86 -0.81
CA THR A 86 -4.83 -0.40 -0.53
C THR A 86 -4.81 -0.69 0.96
N PHE A 87 -4.77 -1.99 1.29
CA PHE A 87 -4.59 -2.49 2.64
C PHE A 87 -3.41 -3.44 2.67
N ASP A 88 -2.56 -3.33 3.68
CA ASP A 88 -1.41 -4.19 3.87
C ASP A 88 -1.65 -5.20 5.00
N ASP A 89 -0.76 -6.18 5.13
CA ASP A 89 -0.60 -7.19 6.18
C ASP A 89 -1.63 -8.33 6.21
N GLY A 90 -2.80 -8.19 5.62
CA GLY A 90 -3.74 -9.31 5.54
C GLY A 90 -4.53 -9.59 6.83
N PHE A 91 -4.80 -8.58 7.65
CA PHE A 91 -5.63 -8.70 8.86
C PHE A 91 -7.10 -9.01 8.54
N SER A 92 -7.76 -9.81 9.37
CA SER A 92 -9.18 -10.15 9.22
C SER A 92 -10.11 -8.93 9.32
N SER A 93 -9.69 -7.87 10.00
CA SER A 93 -10.41 -6.59 10.03
C SER A 93 -10.62 -6.01 8.63
N ASN A 94 -9.66 -6.21 7.71
CA ASN A 94 -9.75 -5.72 6.34
C ASN A 94 -10.90 -6.40 5.56
N PHE A 95 -11.15 -7.68 5.82
CA PHE A 95 -12.33 -8.38 5.29
C PHE A 95 -13.63 -7.84 5.89
N SER A 96 -13.64 -7.57 7.20
CA SER A 96 -14.82 -7.00 7.87
C SER A 96 -15.15 -5.60 7.37
N ILE A 97 -14.12 -4.77 7.10
CA ILE A 97 -14.24 -3.42 6.55
C ILE A 97 -14.88 -3.45 5.16
N GLU A 98 -14.57 -4.44 4.33
CA GLU A 98 -15.23 -4.57 3.03
C GLU A 98 -16.75 -4.56 3.17
N ASN A 99 -17.29 -5.41 4.03
CA ASN A 99 -18.73 -5.52 4.23
C ASN A 99 -19.35 -4.30 4.94
N LYS A 100 -18.64 -3.69 5.87
CA LYS A 100 -19.17 -2.63 6.74
C LYS A 100 -18.99 -1.22 6.18
N VAL A 101 -17.96 -1.01 5.35
CA VAL A 101 -17.55 0.33 4.88
C VAL A 101 -17.40 0.37 3.36
N LEU A 102 -16.53 -0.46 2.77
CA LEU A 102 -16.16 -0.32 1.36
C LEU A 102 -17.34 -0.59 0.42
N SER A 103 -18.13 -1.62 0.69
CA SER A 103 -19.34 -1.93 -0.10
C SER A 103 -20.33 -0.77 -0.09
N LYS A 104 -20.56 -0.13 1.08
CA LYS A 104 -21.46 1.03 1.21
C LYS A 104 -20.98 2.23 0.39
N LEU A 105 -19.68 2.44 0.33
CA LEU A 105 -19.06 3.52 -0.43
C LEU A 105 -18.78 3.15 -1.89
N LYS A 106 -19.06 1.89 -2.29
CA LYS A 106 -18.77 1.33 -3.62
C LYS A 106 -17.27 1.45 -3.99
N ILE A 107 -16.37 1.28 -3.02
CA ILE A 107 -14.91 1.37 -3.20
C ILE A 107 -14.34 -0.04 -3.39
N LYS A 108 -13.50 -0.22 -4.43
CA LYS A 108 -12.71 -1.44 -4.63
C LYS A 108 -11.24 -1.16 -4.32
N SER A 109 -10.56 -2.15 -3.75
CA SER A 109 -9.22 -1.98 -3.16
C SER A 109 -8.29 -3.12 -3.56
N ILE A 110 -6.98 -2.92 -3.33
CA ILE A 110 -5.99 -4.00 -3.35
C ILE A 110 -5.66 -4.38 -1.92
N PHE A 111 -5.62 -5.68 -1.63
CA PHE A 111 -5.18 -6.21 -0.33
C PHE A 111 -3.86 -6.94 -0.52
N PHE A 112 -2.79 -6.42 0.07
CA PHE A 112 -1.46 -7.01 0.06
C PHE A 112 -1.31 -7.92 1.28
N VAL A 113 -0.99 -9.19 1.03
CA VAL A 113 -1.00 -10.20 2.08
C VAL A 113 0.30 -11.01 2.12
N PRO A 114 0.88 -11.27 3.31
CA PRO A 114 1.95 -12.23 3.47
C PRO A 114 1.41 -13.65 3.28
N SER A 115 2.07 -14.46 2.43
CA SER A 115 1.50 -15.74 2.01
C SER A 115 1.43 -16.77 3.13
N ASP A 116 2.40 -16.77 4.06
CA ASP A 116 2.35 -17.68 5.22
C ASP A 116 1.30 -17.26 6.24
N PHE A 117 1.00 -15.97 6.33
CA PHE A 117 0.01 -15.47 7.29
C PHE A 117 -1.41 -15.93 6.94
N VAL A 118 -1.79 -15.83 5.67
CA VAL A 118 -3.17 -16.12 5.23
C VAL A 118 -3.55 -17.61 5.20
N ILE A 119 -2.57 -18.50 5.35
CA ILE A 119 -2.81 -19.95 5.46
C ILE A 119 -2.90 -20.44 6.91
N ILE A 120 -2.66 -19.58 7.89
CA ILE A 120 -2.73 -19.97 9.31
C ILE A 120 -4.20 -20.17 9.73
N ASN A 121 -4.50 -21.36 10.26
CA ASN A 121 -5.84 -21.73 10.70
C ASN A 121 -6.04 -21.59 12.23
N SER A 122 -4.98 -21.31 12.99
CA SER A 122 -5.01 -21.17 14.45
C SER A 122 -4.89 -19.72 14.89
N SER A 123 -5.83 -19.22 15.70
CA SER A 123 -5.76 -17.87 16.26
C SER A 123 -4.52 -17.63 17.12
N LYS A 124 -4.05 -18.65 17.86
CA LYS A 124 -2.81 -18.57 18.64
C LYS A 124 -1.59 -18.39 17.72
N LYS A 125 -1.49 -19.22 16.65
CA LYS A 125 -0.40 -19.11 15.66
C LYS A 125 -0.46 -17.79 14.90
N ALA A 126 -1.66 -17.31 14.56
CA ALA A 126 -1.84 -16.01 13.90
C ALA A 126 -1.33 -14.85 14.76
N ARG A 127 -1.68 -14.81 16.06
CA ARG A 127 -1.14 -13.80 16.98
C ARG A 127 0.37 -13.88 17.15
N LEU A 128 0.92 -15.09 17.21
CA LEU A 128 2.38 -15.28 17.27
C LEU A 128 3.05 -14.75 15.99
N PHE A 129 2.48 -15.03 14.82
CA PHE A 129 2.97 -14.49 13.56
C PHE A 129 2.96 -12.96 13.56
N ILE A 130 1.85 -12.35 13.98
CA ILE A 130 1.70 -10.89 14.08
C ILE A 130 2.78 -10.30 14.98
N LYS A 131 2.93 -10.85 16.19
CA LYS A 131 3.91 -10.39 17.18
C LYS A 131 5.35 -10.47 16.64
N ASN A 132 5.69 -11.54 15.95
CA ASN A 132 7.08 -11.81 15.54
C ASN A 132 7.45 -11.16 14.20
N ASN A 133 6.48 -10.85 13.33
CA ASN A 133 6.76 -10.47 11.95
C ASN A 133 6.16 -9.11 11.55
N ILE A 134 5.06 -8.68 12.17
CA ILE A 134 4.33 -7.48 11.70
C ILE A 134 4.46 -6.32 12.69
N LEU A 135 4.24 -6.57 13.98
CA LEU A 135 4.27 -5.51 14.99
C LEU A 135 5.71 -5.16 15.38
N ASP A 136 6.04 -3.87 15.35
CA ASP A 136 7.32 -3.39 15.90
C ASP A 136 7.29 -3.36 17.44
N GLN A 137 6.49 -2.47 18.03
CA GLN A 137 6.43 -2.30 19.49
C GLN A 137 5.03 -1.91 20.00
N ASN A 138 4.16 -1.43 19.11
CA ASN A 138 2.82 -0.98 19.48
C ASN A 138 1.83 -2.13 19.31
N ILE A 139 1.38 -2.69 20.41
CA ILE A 139 0.35 -3.73 20.43
C ILE A 139 -1.02 -3.02 20.38
N PRO A 140 -1.88 -3.29 19.37
CA PRO A 140 -3.23 -2.75 19.32
C PRO A 140 -4.07 -3.15 20.52
N SER A 141 -5.03 -2.32 20.92
CA SER A 141 -5.87 -2.60 22.09
C SER A 141 -6.70 -3.88 21.95
N ASP A 142 -7.01 -4.27 20.73
CA ASP A 142 -7.76 -5.48 20.39
C ASP A 142 -6.89 -6.68 19.99
N PHE A 143 -5.58 -6.65 20.33
CA PHE A 143 -4.60 -7.67 19.92
C PHE A 143 -5.07 -9.11 20.14
N ASN A 144 -5.77 -9.38 21.25
CA ASN A 144 -6.26 -10.72 21.55
C ASN A 144 -7.34 -11.21 20.57
N SER A 145 -8.01 -10.31 19.86
CA SER A 145 -9.03 -10.60 18.86
C SER A 145 -8.51 -10.57 17.41
N ILE A 146 -7.29 -10.03 17.20
CA ILE A 146 -6.72 -9.91 15.85
C ILE A 146 -6.44 -11.29 15.25
N LYS A 147 -6.85 -11.46 13.99
CA LYS A 147 -6.64 -12.67 13.18
C LYS A 147 -6.19 -12.28 11.77
N ASN A 148 -5.68 -13.27 11.04
CA ASN A 148 -5.44 -13.17 9.61
C ASN A 148 -6.73 -13.33 8.81
N MET A 149 -6.76 -12.79 7.59
CA MET A 149 -7.70 -13.23 6.56
C MET A 149 -7.35 -14.68 6.15
N SER A 150 -8.38 -15.50 5.96
CA SER A 150 -8.23 -16.85 5.39
C SER A 150 -8.24 -16.81 3.85
N ILE A 151 -7.79 -17.88 3.21
CA ILE A 151 -7.93 -18.07 1.75
C ILE A 151 -9.37 -17.92 1.30
N LYS A 152 -10.34 -18.41 2.10
CA LYS A 152 -11.79 -18.23 1.82
C LYS A 152 -12.16 -16.74 1.79
N ASN A 153 -11.68 -15.94 2.73
CA ASN A 153 -11.91 -14.48 2.73
C ASN A 153 -11.32 -13.82 1.49
N LEU A 154 -10.10 -14.18 1.10
CA LEU A 154 -9.45 -13.64 -0.09
C LEU A 154 -10.22 -13.99 -1.37
N LYS A 155 -10.66 -15.25 -1.54
CA LYS A 155 -11.51 -15.66 -2.67
C LYS A 155 -12.83 -14.87 -2.71
N GLN A 156 -13.44 -14.57 -1.56
CA GLN A 156 -14.64 -13.73 -1.48
C GLN A 156 -14.36 -12.27 -1.87
N LEU A 157 -13.24 -11.68 -1.44
CA LEU A 157 -12.83 -10.34 -1.86
C LEU A 157 -12.65 -10.25 -3.38
N ILE A 158 -12.02 -11.28 -3.99
CA ILE A 158 -11.85 -11.36 -5.44
C ILE A 158 -13.21 -11.39 -6.15
N LYS A 159 -14.15 -12.23 -5.68
CA LYS A 159 -15.51 -12.29 -6.25
C LYS A 159 -16.26 -10.96 -6.17
N LYS A 160 -15.94 -10.13 -5.15
CA LYS A 160 -16.51 -8.80 -4.98
C LYS A 160 -15.78 -7.71 -5.80
N GLY A 161 -14.80 -8.07 -6.64
CA GLY A 161 -14.08 -7.14 -7.52
C GLY A 161 -12.89 -6.43 -6.88
N HIS A 162 -12.42 -6.91 -5.73
CA HIS A 162 -11.15 -6.49 -5.17
C HIS A 162 -9.98 -7.27 -5.78
N THR A 163 -8.77 -6.77 -5.60
CA THR A 163 -7.54 -7.42 -6.06
C THR A 163 -6.69 -7.85 -4.87
N ILE A 164 -6.07 -9.02 -4.97
CA ILE A 164 -5.09 -9.50 -4.00
C ILE A 164 -3.70 -9.28 -4.57
N GLY A 165 -2.80 -8.74 -3.75
CA GLY A 165 -1.38 -8.59 -4.03
C GLY A 165 -0.52 -9.34 -3.03
N ALA A 166 0.73 -9.62 -3.40
CA ALA A 166 1.70 -10.27 -2.51
C ALA A 166 2.40 -9.24 -1.62
N HIS A 167 2.71 -9.64 -0.39
CA HIS A 167 3.40 -8.84 0.62
C HIS A 167 4.52 -9.65 1.30
N THR A 168 5.37 -10.29 0.51
CA THR A 168 6.38 -11.29 0.90
C THR A 168 5.76 -12.57 1.49
N LYS A 169 6.61 -13.50 1.91
CA LYS A 169 6.19 -14.76 2.52
C LYS A 169 5.87 -14.58 3.99
N THR A 170 6.83 -13.99 4.73
CA THR A 170 6.79 -13.88 6.19
C THR A 170 6.73 -12.44 6.70
N HIS A 171 6.41 -11.47 5.85
CA HIS A 171 6.49 -10.03 6.13
C HIS A 171 7.94 -9.55 6.37
N ALA A 172 8.93 -10.20 5.73
CA ALA A 172 10.33 -9.90 5.95
C ALA A 172 10.78 -8.56 5.35
N ASN A 173 11.69 -7.85 6.04
CA ASN A 173 12.37 -6.68 5.48
C ASN A 173 13.40 -7.12 4.41
N LEU A 174 13.06 -6.94 3.15
CA LEU A 174 13.87 -7.42 2.01
C LEU A 174 15.19 -6.64 1.83
N GLY A 175 15.29 -5.45 2.39
CA GLY A 175 16.53 -4.66 2.39
C GLY A 175 17.64 -5.29 3.23
N LEU A 176 17.26 -5.99 4.29
CA LEU A 176 18.19 -6.65 5.21
C LEU A 176 18.63 -8.05 4.73
N ILE A 177 17.97 -8.63 3.73
CA ILE A 177 18.26 -9.98 3.26
C ILE A 177 19.36 -9.94 2.19
N LYS A 178 20.57 -10.39 2.55
CA LYS A 178 21.71 -10.53 1.63
C LYS A 178 21.66 -11.83 0.81
N ASN A 179 21.12 -12.90 1.38
CA ASN A 179 21.06 -14.23 0.76
C ASN A 179 20.01 -14.25 -0.36
N LYS A 180 20.46 -14.53 -1.60
CA LYS A 180 19.60 -14.54 -2.79
C LYS A 180 18.52 -15.62 -2.75
N LYS A 181 18.80 -16.82 -2.20
CA LYS A 181 17.85 -17.92 -2.06
C LYS A 181 16.72 -17.52 -1.09
N LYS A 182 17.08 -16.86 0.03
CA LYS A 182 16.09 -16.33 0.99
C LYS A 182 15.23 -15.23 0.36
N LEU A 183 15.82 -14.28 -0.40
CA LEU A 183 15.05 -13.28 -1.15
C LEU A 183 14.06 -13.94 -2.13
N TYR A 184 14.52 -14.93 -2.89
CA TYR A 184 13.68 -15.66 -3.83
C TYR A 184 12.52 -16.36 -3.12
N ASN A 185 12.79 -16.98 -1.97
CA ASN A 185 11.75 -17.62 -1.16
C ASN A 185 10.70 -16.62 -0.66
N GLU A 186 11.14 -15.46 -0.13
CA GLU A 186 10.21 -14.41 0.34
C GLU A 186 9.34 -13.82 -0.78
N MET A 187 9.83 -13.74 -2.00
CA MET A 187 9.17 -13.00 -3.07
C MET A 187 8.50 -13.91 -4.11
N VAL A 188 9.20 -14.96 -4.58
CA VAL A 188 8.72 -15.79 -5.70
C VAL A 188 7.98 -17.01 -5.21
N PHE A 189 8.47 -17.65 -4.15
CA PHE A 189 7.74 -18.76 -3.54
C PHE A 189 6.41 -18.27 -2.94
N SER A 190 6.43 -17.12 -2.29
CA SER A 190 5.22 -16.42 -1.81
C SER A 190 4.20 -16.20 -2.94
N LEU A 191 4.66 -15.70 -4.09
CA LEU A 191 3.83 -15.52 -5.28
C LEU A 191 3.15 -16.83 -5.70
N ARG A 192 3.96 -17.89 -5.90
CA ARG A 192 3.46 -19.20 -6.32
C ARG A 192 2.48 -19.82 -5.32
N GLN A 193 2.74 -19.64 -4.04
CA GLN A 193 1.86 -20.12 -2.97
C GLN A 193 0.50 -19.41 -3.00
N LEU A 194 0.48 -18.08 -3.19
CA LEU A 194 -0.77 -17.33 -3.31
C LEU A 194 -1.52 -17.71 -4.61
N GLU A 195 -0.82 -17.79 -5.74
CA GLU A 195 -1.43 -18.17 -7.02
C GLU A 195 -2.07 -19.57 -6.96
N LYS A 196 -1.38 -20.55 -6.35
CA LYS A 196 -1.88 -21.91 -6.13
C LYS A 196 -3.15 -21.92 -5.26
N ASN A 197 -3.13 -21.19 -4.12
CA ASN A 197 -4.27 -21.20 -3.18
C ASN A 197 -5.49 -20.43 -3.70
N LEU A 198 -5.25 -19.37 -4.49
CA LEU A 198 -6.31 -18.50 -5.02
C LEU A 198 -6.78 -18.93 -6.43
N GLU A 199 -6.04 -19.83 -7.08
CA GLU A 199 -6.27 -20.26 -8.47
C GLU A 199 -6.34 -19.06 -9.42
N LYS A 200 -5.51 -18.05 -9.13
CA LYS A 200 -5.50 -16.78 -9.85
C LYS A 200 -4.11 -16.18 -9.90
N LYS A 201 -3.77 -15.58 -11.04
CA LYS A 201 -2.50 -14.87 -11.22
C LYS A 201 -2.42 -13.62 -10.35
N ILE A 202 -1.28 -13.45 -9.67
CA ILE A 202 -1.00 -12.30 -8.81
C ILE A 202 0.01 -11.38 -9.51
N ASN A 203 -0.43 -10.18 -9.87
CA ASN A 203 0.38 -9.21 -10.61
C ASN A 203 0.92 -8.07 -9.73
N HIS A 204 0.41 -7.90 -8.52
CA HIS A 204 0.71 -6.80 -7.61
C HIS A 204 1.60 -7.26 -6.47
N PHE A 205 2.63 -6.48 -6.17
CA PHE A 205 3.55 -6.71 -5.04
C PHE A 205 3.82 -5.42 -4.30
N ALA A 206 3.62 -5.40 -2.98
CA ALA A 206 4.06 -4.32 -2.13
C ALA A 206 5.25 -4.75 -1.26
N PHE A 207 6.28 -3.92 -1.25
CA PHE A 207 7.39 -4.09 -0.31
C PHE A 207 6.89 -3.91 1.12
N THR A 208 7.21 -4.85 2.00
CA THR A 208 7.04 -4.70 3.46
C THR A 208 7.87 -3.52 3.94
N TYR A 209 7.33 -2.73 4.89
CA TYR A 209 7.86 -1.42 5.29
C TYR A 209 7.85 -0.40 4.14
N GLY A 210 8.23 -0.77 2.93
CA GLY A 210 8.16 0.00 1.70
C GLY A 210 8.97 1.30 1.66
N ASN A 211 9.83 1.57 2.65
CA ASN A 211 10.77 2.68 2.66
C ASN A 211 12.00 2.37 1.79
N TYR A 212 12.87 3.34 1.58
CA TYR A 212 14.06 3.17 0.74
C TYR A 212 14.96 2.01 1.22
N GLU A 213 15.15 1.90 2.53
CA GLU A 213 16.02 0.91 3.18
C GLU A 213 15.48 -0.52 3.08
N SER A 214 14.18 -0.69 2.88
CA SER A 214 13.55 -2.01 2.69
C SER A 214 13.71 -2.57 1.27
N MET A 215 14.30 -1.79 0.36
CA MET A 215 14.44 -2.15 -1.05
C MET A 215 15.92 -2.27 -1.45
N SER A 216 16.40 -3.49 -1.66
CA SER A 216 17.73 -3.75 -2.21
C SER A 216 17.70 -3.87 -3.73
N LYS A 217 18.88 -3.73 -4.37
CA LYS A 217 19.05 -3.96 -5.82
C LYS A 217 18.55 -5.34 -6.25
N ASN A 218 18.81 -6.39 -5.46
CA ASN A 218 18.38 -7.74 -5.77
C ASN A 218 16.87 -7.92 -5.61
N SER A 219 16.28 -7.34 -4.55
CA SER A 219 14.82 -7.41 -4.35
C SER A 219 14.05 -6.65 -5.43
N LEU A 220 14.52 -5.47 -5.85
CA LEU A 220 13.96 -4.74 -6.99
C LEU A 220 14.04 -5.54 -8.29
N LYS A 221 15.18 -6.20 -8.57
CA LYS A 221 15.34 -7.07 -9.74
C LYS A 221 14.29 -8.20 -9.73
N ILE A 222 14.13 -8.89 -8.60
CA ILE A 222 13.14 -9.97 -8.46
C ILE A 222 11.72 -9.42 -8.60
N ALA A 223 11.41 -8.29 -7.94
CA ALA A 223 10.09 -7.68 -8.00
C ALA A 223 9.66 -7.37 -9.44
N PHE A 224 10.48 -6.66 -10.21
CA PHE A 224 10.15 -6.28 -11.59
C PHE A 224 10.22 -7.44 -12.59
N LYS A 225 10.90 -8.54 -12.24
CA LYS A 225 10.88 -9.77 -13.07
C LYS A 225 9.58 -10.55 -12.91
N HIS A 226 9.02 -10.59 -11.71
CA HIS A 226 7.90 -11.50 -11.39
C HIS A 226 6.55 -10.81 -11.22
N TYR A 227 6.53 -9.47 -11.00
CA TYR A 227 5.30 -8.72 -10.79
C TYR A 227 5.17 -7.57 -11.79
N LYS A 228 3.93 -7.28 -12.21
CA LYS A 228 3.65 -6.18 -13.15
C LYS A 228 3.62 -4.83 -12.45
N TYR A 229 3.13 -4.79 -11.21
CA TYR A 229 2.90 -3.59 -10.42
C TYR A 229 3.61 -3.72 -9.08
N VAL A 230 4.61 -2.87 -8.85
CA VAL A 230 5.48 -2.92 -7.67
C VAL A 230 5.30 -1.63 -6.86
N TYR A 231 4.99 -1.78 -5.58
CA TYR A 231 4.58 -0.69 -4.70
C TYR A 231 5.60 -0.47 -3.57
N SER A 232 5.84 0.82 -3.25
CA SER A 232 6.56 1.28 -2.06
C SER A 232 5.61 1.92 -1.05
N SER A 233 6.11 2.40 0.08
CA SER A 233 5.42 3.34 0.98
C SER A 233 6.06 4.75 0.96
N LEU A 234 6.81 5.07 -0.09
CA LEU A 234 7.29 6.41 -0.32
C LEU A 234 6.13 7.28 -0.83
N ARG A 235 5.87 8.38 -0.14
CA ARG A 235 4.80 9.30 -0.53
C ARG A 235 5.04 9.91 -1.90
N GLY A 236 3.97 10.08 -2.65
CA GLY A 236 4.03 10.77 -3.93
C GLY A 236 2.87 10.43 -4.86
N GLY A 237 2.56 11.36 -5.73
CA GLY A 237 1.61 11.15 -6.82
C GLY A 237 2.19 10.26 -7.91
N ASN A 238 1.32 9.50 -8.56
CA ASN A 238 1.64 8.66 -9.69
C ASN A 238 1.02 9.28 -10.95
N TYR A 239 1.86 9.77 -11.85
CA TYR A 239 1.45 10.49 -13.08
C TYR A 239 1.78 9.72 -14.35
N SER A 240 2.68 8.76 -14.23
CA SER A 240 3.24 8.03 -15.36
C SER A 240 2.57 6.68 -15.54
N ASN A 241 2.43 6.29 -16.78
CA ASN A 241 2.05 4.94 -17.18
C ASN A 241 3.25 4.18 -17.77
N LYS A 242 4.46 4.42 -17.27
CA LYS A 242 5.67 3.70 -17.70
C LYS A 242 5.79 2.38 -17.00
N LYS A 243 6.15 1.34 -17.75
CA LYS A 243 6.51 0.03 -17.18
C LYS A 243 7.74 0.16 -16.28
N ASN A 244 7.79 -0.68 -15.24
CA ASN A 244 8.91 -0.77 -14.30
C ASN A 244 9.20 0.56 -13.59
N GLU A 245 8.16 1.27 -13.18
CA GLU A 245 8.24 2.33 -12.18
C GLU A 245 7.69 1.83 -10.85
N ILE A 246 8.28 2.30 -9.76
CA ILE A 246 7.74 1.97 -8.45
C ILE A 246 6.53 2.85 -8.16
N ILE A 247 5.44 2.23 -7.76
CA ILE A 247 4.21 2.92 -7.41
C ILE A 247 4.35 3.45 -5.99
N LYS A 248 4.21 4.77 -5.86
CA LYS A 248 4.30 5.49 -4.60
C LYS A 248 2.98 5.40 -3.87
N ARG A 249 3.03 5.29 -2.54
CA ARG A 249 1.84 5.16 -1.71
C ARG A 249 1.92 6.05 -0.48
N ASP A 250 0.76 6.48 0.02
CA ASP A 250 0.61 7.35 1.17
C ASP A 250 0.02 6.58 2.35
N ALA A 251 0.82 6.34 3.38
CA ALA A 251 0.32 5.78 4.63
C ALA A 251 -0.60 6.80 5.32
N ILE A 252 -1.84 6.40 5.56
CA ILE A 252 -2.88 7.18 6.21
C ILE A 252 -3.30 6.47 7.50
N TYR A 253 -3.50 7.26 8.54
CA TYR A 253 -3.95 6.79 9.85
C TYR A 253 -5.27 7.45 10.22
N LEU A 254 -6.06 6.80 11.04
CA LEU A 254 -7.37 7.31 11.43
C LEU A 254 -7.29 8.55 12.32
N GLU A 255 -6.18 8.74 13.03
CA GLU A 255 -5.90 9.94 13.84
C GLU A 255 -5.68 11.19 12.99
N HIS A 256 -5.44 11.03 11.68
CA HIS A 256 -5.35 12.16 10.77
C HIS A 256 -6.71 12.83 10.60
N GLY A 257 -6.86 14.02 11.17
CA GLY A 257 -8.03 14.86 10.94
C GLY A 257 -8.14 15.32 9.48
N ASN A 258 -9.30 15.82 9.08
CA ASN A 258 -9.59 16.21 7.69
C ASN A 258 -8.56 17.19 7.11
N LYS A 259 -8.03 18.11 7.93
CA LYS A 259 -7.00 19.07 7.52
C LYS A 259 -5.71 18.36 7.11
N LEU A 260 -5.16 17.51 8.01
CA LEU A 260 -3.92 16.78 7.75
C LEU A 260 -4.08 15.76 6.61
N LEU A 261 -5.24 15.12 6.53
CA LEU A 261 -5.59 14.25 5.42
C LEU A 261 -5.54 15.00 4.08
N THR A 262 -6.09 16.22 4.02
CA THR A 262 -6.04 17.07 2.84
C THR A 262 -4.60 17.41 2.45
N VAL A 263 -3.74 17.72 3.42
CA VAL A 263 -2.30 17.96 3.22
C VAL A 263 -1.61 16.75 2.56
N PHE A 264 -1.88 15.54 3.07
CA PHE A 264 -1.27 14.33 2.53
C PHE A 264 -1.76 13.99 1.13
N VAL A 265 -3.08 14.00 0.93
CA VAL A 265 -3.69 13.64 -0.36
C VAL A 265 -3.35 14.65 -1.45
N ASN A 266 -3.11 15.91 -1.12
CA ASN A 266 -2.64 16.93 -2.07
C ASN A 266 -1.11 16.94 -2.26
N GLY A 267 -0.35 16.06 -1.60
CA GLY A 267 1.07 15.84 -1.86
C GLY A 267 2.02 16.88 -1.27
N ILE A 268 1.58 17.69 -0.30
CA ILE A 268 2.44 18.72 0.32
C ILE A 268 3.64 18.09 1.00
N THR A 269 3.49 16.91 1.56
CA THR A 269 4.55 16.18 2.27
C THR A 269 5.46 15.34 1.35
N ASP A 270 5.23 15.34 0.04
CA ASP A 270 5.99 14.52 -0.93
C ASP A 270 7.47 14.92 -0.98
N LEU A 271 7.77 16.19 -0.79
CA LEU A 271 9.15 16.72 -0.79
C LEU A 271 10.08 15.98 0.16
N LYS A 272 9.56 15.52 1.32
CA LYS A 272 10.34 14.74 2.28
C LYS A 272 10.91 13.45 1.68
N TYR A 273 10.23 12.89 0.69
CA TYR A 273 10.61 11.62 0.05
C TYR A 273 11.36 11.78 -1.26
N PHE A 274 11.54 13.01 -1.73
CA PHE A 274 12.13 13.32 -3.04
C PHE A 274 13.50 12.67 -3.26
N ILE A 275 14.41 12.80 -2.30
CA ILE A 275 15.77 12.22 -2.39
C ILE A 275 15.70 10.68 -2.46
N HIS A 276 14.85 10.04 -1.67
CA HIS A 276 14.68 8.58 -1.70
C HIS A 276 14.11 8.10 -3.04
N ILE A 277 13.14 8.83 -3.59
CA ILE A 277 12.55 8.56 -4.91
C ILE A 277 13.61 8.68 -6.00
N LEU A 278 14.45 9.73 -5.97
CA LEU A 278 15.55 9.89 -6.93
C LEU A 278 16.55 8.73 -6.86
N LYS A 279 16.96 8.31 -5.66
CA LYS A 279 17.87 7.18 -5.46
C LYS A 279 17.29 5.87 -6.02
N ILE A 280 16.01 5.58 -5.77
CA ILE A 280 15.34 4.39 -6.31
C ILE A 280 15.23 4.46 -7.82
N ASN A 281 14.83 5.60 -8.38
CA ASN A 281 14.72 5.78 -9.83
C ASN A 281 16.08 5.60 -10.53
N LYS A 282 17.17 6.10 -9.94
CA LYS A 282 18.53 5.87 -10.42
C LYS A 282 18.88 4.37 -10.43
N LEU A 283 18.53 3.67 -9.36
CA LEU A 283 18.75 2.22 -9.24
C LEU A 283 17.93 1.43 -10.27
N ILE A 284 16.67 1.77 -10.47
CA ILE A 284 15.80 1.14 -11.48
C ILE A 284 16.34 1.41 -12.89
N LYS A 285 16.76 2.65 -13.20
CA LYS A 285 17.38 2.99 -14.48
C LYS A 285 18.64 2.16 -14.75
N TYR A 286 19.51 2.01 -13.74
CA TYR A 286 20.68 1.14 -13.83
C TYR A 286 20.33 -0.33 -14.14
N LEU A 287 19.29 -0.86 -13.49
CA LEU A 287 18.84 -2.24 -13.73
C LEU A 287 18.24 -2.41 -15.13
N LYS A 288 17.52 -1.43 -15.65
CA LYS A 288 16.99 -1.41 -17.03
C LYS A 288 18.10 -1.43 -18.08
N ASN A 289 19.08 -0.53 -17.95
CA ASN A 289 20.19 -0.40 -18.91
C ASN A 289 21.07 -1.66 -19.00
N LYS A 290 21.17 -2.44 -17.94
CA LYS A 290 21.92 -3.70 -17.93
C LYS A 290 21.07 -4.91 -18.34
N ASN A 291 19.88 -4.73 -18.91
CA ASN A 291 18.95 -5.82 -19.28
C ASN A 291 18.71 -6.84 -18.14
N LYS A 292 18.78 -6.40 -16.88
CA LYS A 292 18.71 -7.28 -15.71
C LYS A 292 17.29 -7.62 -15.28
N PHE A 293 16.27 -7.20 -16.03
CA PHE A 293 14.86 -7.57 -15.84
C PHE A 293 14.40 -8.72 -16.75
N LYS A 294 15.29 -9.19 -17.65
CA LYS A 294 15.07 -10.39 -18.45
C LYS A 294 15.28 -11.66 -17.64
#